data_11a53e10dfc98a90dc7912eac3db064e
#
_entry.id   11a53e10dfc98a90dc7912eac3db064e
#
_cell.length_a   1.000
_cell.length_b   1.000
_cell.length_c   1.000
_cell.angle_alpha   90.00
_cell.angle_beta   90.00
_cell.angle_gamma   90.00
#
_symmetry.space_group_name_H-M   'P 1'
#
loop_
_entity.id
_entity.type
_entity.pdbx_description
1 polymer ?
#
loop_
_entity_poly.entity_id
_entity_poly.type
_entity_poly.pdbx_seq_one_letter_code
_entity_poly.pdbx_strand_id
1 'polypeptide(L)'
;MSSIRVIAGRFGGRLLDAPRENNTRTKPMGERIRNAMFNSIGNEINGAQVLDAFAGTGAVGLEALSRGAAHVTFVERDKIAQKILSNNVSSLGVQNEAKIISAPVNSWIESGGAGKYDIIFADPPYKNPQFSTVSKLFGLLKPPTRSEERRVGKECR
;
A
#
# COMPACT_ATOMS: atom_id res chain seq x y z
N MET A 1 -10.53 -0.92 -20.98
CA MET A 1 -9.69 -0.83 -19.77
C MET A 1 -10.57 -0.98 -18.55
N SER A 2 -10.19 -1.83 -17.63
CA SER A 2 -10.86 -1.86 -16.33
C SER A 2 -10.37 -0.71 -15.47
N SER A 3 -11.18 -0.29 -14.52
CA SER A 3 -10.87 0.82 -13.63
C SER A 3 -11.19 0.46 -12.19
N ILE A 4 -10.50 1.12 -11.27
CA ILE A 4 -10.71 1.01 -9.83
C ILE A 4 -11.04 2.40 -9.32
N ARG A 5 -12.02 2.51 -8.45
CA ARG A 5 -12.42 3.80 -7.89
C ARG A 5 -11.72 4.05 -6.55
N VAL A 6 -11.17 5.25 -6.37
CA VAL A 6 -10.78 5.74 -5.05
C VAL A 6 -12.05 5.95 -4.23
N ILE A 7 -12.08 5.41 -3.01
CA ILE A 7 -13.32 5.35 -2.23
C ILE A 7 -13.59 6.67 -1.52
N ALA A 8 -12.61 7.19 -0.80
CA ALA A 8 -12.82 8.33 0.09
C ALA A 8 -11.62 9.29 0.07
N GLY A 9 -11.72 10.40 0.81
CA GLY A 9 -10.66 11.39 0.92
C GLY A 9 -10.65 12.38 -0.24
N ARG A 10 -9.54 13.09 -0.40
CA ARG A 10 -9.41 14.18 -1.38
C ARG A 10 -9.58 13.74 -2.85
N PHE A 11 -9.34 12.48 -3.15
CA PHE A 11 -9.52 11.91 -4.49
C PHE A 11 -10.72 10.97 -4.59
N GLY A 12 -11.58 10.93 -3.57
CA GLY A 12 -12.76 10.07 -3.56
C GLY A 12 -13.61 10.21 -4.83
N GLY A 13 -13.96 9.07 -5.42
CA GLY A 13 -14.69 9.01 -6.69
C GLY A 13 -13.83 9.02 -7.95
N ARG A 14 -12.52 9.37 -7.86
CA ARG A 14 -11.60 9.34 -9.00
C ARG A 14 -11.35 7.90 -9.45
N LEU A 15 -11.29 7.71 -10.76
CA LEU A 15 -11.00 6.41 -11.36
C LEU A 15 -9.50 6.25 -11.59
N LEU A 16 -8.98 5.09 -11.23
CA LEU A 16 -7.61 4.66 -11.48
C LEU A 16 -7.60 3.58 -12.56
N ASP A 17 -6.54 3.53 -13.32
CA ASP A 17 -6.33 2.42 -14.27
C ASP A 17 -6.09 1.13 -13.49
N ALA A 18 -6.62 0.03 -14.03
CA ALA A 18 -6.49 -1.30 -13.48
C ALA A 18 -6.08 -2.30 -14.56
N PRO A 19 -5.52 -3.47 -14.17
CA PRO A 19 -5.19 -4.49 -15.13
C PRO A 19 -6.43 -5.00 -15.85
N ARG A 20 -6.26 -5.54 -17.05
CA ARG A 20 -7.35 -6.21 -17.76
C ARG A 20 -7.83 -7.42 -16.96
N GLU A 21 -9.13 -7.72 -17.04
CA GLU A 21 -9.78 -8.79 -16.26
C GLU A 21 -9.12 -10.17 -16.39
N ASN A 22 -8.48 -10.44 -17.52
CA ASN A 22 -7.79 -11.71 -17.78
C ASN A 22 -6.34 -11.75 -17.28
N ASN A 23 -5.86 -10.68 -16.65
CA ASN A 23 -4.50 -10.66 -16.09
C ASN A 23 -4.53 -11.19 -14.64
N THR A 24 -4.21 -12.48 -14.49
CA THR A 24 -4.22 -13.15 -13.18
C THR A 24 -3.05 -12.76 -12.28
N ARG A 25 -2.05 -12.03 -12.80
CA ARG A 25 -0.83 -11.67 -12.05
C ARG A 25 -1.07 -10.55 -11.04
N THR A 26 -1.99 -9.65 -11.33
CA THR A 26 -2.23 -8.44 -10.55
C THR A 26 -3.72 -8.25 -10.28
N LYS A 27 -4.32 -9.20 -9.57
CA LYS A 27 -5.72 -9.07 -9.15
C LYS A 27 -5.81 -8.07 -8.00
N PRO A 28 -6.45 -6.90 -8.20
CA PRO A 28 -6.55 -5.90 -7.14
C PRO A 28 -7.48 -6.37 -6.01
N MET A 29 -7.20 -5.85 -4.82
CA MET A 29 -8.10 -5.99 -3.67
C MET A 29 -9.45 -5.31 -4.00
N GLY A 30 -10.55 -6.00 -3.73
CA GLY A 30 -11.89 -5.46 -3.99
C GLY A 30 -12.18 -4.21 -3.17
N GLU A 31 -13.04 -3.35 -3.70
CA GLU A 31 -13.41 -2.06 -3.07
C GLU A 31 -13.97 -2.26 -1.65
N ARG A 32 -14.82 -3.26 -1.46
CA ARG A 32 -15.43 -3.54 -0.15
C ARG A 32 -14.39 -3.90 0.92
N ILE A 33 -13.43 -4.76 0.58
CA ILE A 33 -12.36 -5.18 1.50
C ILE A 33 -11.44 -3.99 1.77
N ARG A 34 -11.09 -3.23 0.75
CA ARG A 34 -10.25 -2.05 0.86
C ARG A 34 -10.89 -1.01 1.78
N ASN A 35 -12.18 -0.76 1.61
CA ASN A 35 -12.92 0.17 2.47
C ASN A 35 -12.93 -0.29 3.93
N ALA A 36 -13.21 -1.56 4.19
CA ALA A 36 -13.20 -2.12 5.54
C ALA A 36 -11.83 -1.98 6.22
N MET A 37 -10.77 -2.25 5.47
CA MET A 37 -9.40 -2.13 5.96
C MET A 37 -9.07 -0.69 6.37
N PHE A 38 -9.38 0.30 5.55
CA PHE A 38 -9.12 1.70 5.86
C PHE A 38 -10.02 2.23 6.99
N ASN A 39 -11.25 1.77 7.08
CA ASN A 39 -12.11 2.12 8.22
C ASN A 39 -11.55 1.59 9.55
N SER A 40 -10.94 0.42 9.53
CA SER A 40 -10.24 -0.16 10.69
C SER A 40 -9.04 0.67 11.13
N ILE A 41 -8.28 1.19 10.17
CA ILE A 41 -7.11 2.04 10.45
C ILE A 41 -7.56 3.39 11.02
N GLY A 42 -8.66 3.94 10.50
CA GLY A 42 -9.22 5.20 10.97
C GLY A 42 -8.24 6.37 10.85
N ASN A 43 -8.18 7.18 11.90
CA ASN A 43 -7.37 8.41 11.91
C ASN A 43 -5.86 8.19 11.94
N GLU A 44 -5.39 6.98 12.16
CA GLU A 44 -3.95 6.66 12.14
C GLU A 44 -3.32 6.87 10.77
N ILE A 45 -4.13 6.90 9.72
CA ILE A 45 -3.66 7.20 8.36
C ILE A 45 -3.18 8.65 8.21
N ASN A 46 -3.72 9.58 8.99
CA ASN A 46 -3.39 11.01 8.86
C ASN A 46 -1.91 11.27 9.16
N GLY A 47 -1.20 11.81 8.16
CA GLY A 47 0.22 12.12 8.29
C GLY A 47 1.14 10.91 8.30
N ALA A 48 0.62 9.71 8.06
CA ALA A 48 1.40 8.47 8.13
C ALA A 48 2.42 8.34 7.00
N GLN A 49 3.56 7.77 7.34
CA GLN A 49 4.54 7.24 6.40
C GLN A 49 4.15 5.79 6.10
N VAL A 50 3.77 5.51 4.87
CA VAL A 50 3.15 4.25 4.47
C VAL A 50 4.05 3.49 3.51
N LEU A 51 4.12 2.17 3.69
CA LEU A 51 4.71 1.24 2.74
C LEU A 51 3.61 0.37 2.14
N ASP A 52 3.49 0.38 0.83
CA ASP A 52 2.67 -0.56 0.06
C ASP A 52 3.61 -1.58 -0.58
N ALA A 53 3.81 -2.70 0.10
CA ALA A 53 4.91 -3.62 -0.18
C ALA A 53 4.72 -4.46 -1.46
N PHE A 54 3.51 -4.79 -1.80
CA PHE A 54 3.15 -5.51 -3.03
C PHE A 54 2.12 -4.67 -3.78
N ALA A 55 2.60 -3.53 -4.30
CA ALA A 55 1.72 -2.43 -4.65
C ALA A 55 0.77 -2.68 -5.82
N GLY A 56 1.16 -3.54 -6.76
CA GLY A 56 0.36 -3.74 -7.96
C GLY A 56 0.18 -2.43 -8.73
N THR A 57 -1.04 -2.07 -9.01
CA THR A 57 -1.39 -0.82 -9.70
C THR A 57 -1.58 0.38 -8.77
N GLY A 58 -1.36 0.20 -7.47
CA GLY A 58 -1.32 1.27 -6.49
C GLY A 58 -2.64 1.59 -5.80
N ALA A 59 -3.68 0.80 -5.98
CA ALA A 59 -5.00 1.10 -5.42
C ALA A 59 -4.99 1.32 -3.91
N VAL A 60 -4.25 0.50 -3.17
CA VAL A 60 -4.18 0.60 -1.70
C VAL A 60 -3.38 1.82 -1.26
N GLY A 61 -2.16 1.99 -1.78
CA GLY A 61 -1.32 3.14 -1.40
C GLY A 61 -1.91 4.48 -1.85
N LEU A 62 -2.55 4.53 -3.01
CA LEU A 62 -3.23 5.75 -3.48
C LEU A 62 -4.47 6.06 -2.66
N GLU A 63 -5.19 5.06 -2.19
CA GLU A 63 -6.27 5.24 -1.22
C GLU A 63 -5.73 5.83 0.09
N ALA A 64 -4.58 5.35 0.55
CA ALA A 64 -3.91 5.90 1.73
C ALA A 64 -3.58 7.39 1.58
N LEU A 65 -3.00 7.79 0.43
CA LEU A 65 -2.74 9.20 0.14
C LEU A 65 -4.03 10.02 0.11
N SER A 66 -5.07 9.49 -0.52
CA SER A 66 -6.37 10.15 -0.59
C SER A 66 -6.96 10.42 0.79
N ARG A 67 -6.75 9.50 1.72
CA ARG A 67 -7.30 9.60 3.10
C ARG A 67 -6.40 10.35 4.07
N GLY A 68 -5.23 10.84 3.64
CA GLY A 68 -4.41 11.74 4.45
C GLY A 68 -3.01 11.27 4.80
N ALA A 69 -2.54 10.13 4.26
CA ALA A 69 -1.14 9.72 4.44
C ALA A 69 -0.20 10.82 3.90
N ALA A 70 0.93 11.02 4.58
CA ALA A 70 1.89 12.02 4.18
C ALA A 70 2.72 11.57 2.97
N HIS A 71 3.08 10.28 2.95
CA HIS A 71 3.93 9.72 1.89
C HIS A 71 3.68 8.21 1.79
N VAL A 72 3.72 7.68 0.57
CA VAL A 72 3.66 6.23 0.34
C VAL A 72 4.85 5.80 -0.51
N THR A 73 5.54 4.77 -0.04
CA THR A 73 6.52 4.03 -0.82
C THR A 73 5.85 2.80 -1.39
N PHE A 74 5.84 2.69 -2.71
CA PHE A 74 5.27 1.55 -3.44
C PHE A 74 6.39 0.64 -3.89
N VAL A 75 6.33 -0.65 -3.57
CA VAL A 75 7.29 -1.64 -4.08
C VAL A 75 6.54 -2.61 -5.00
N GLU A 76 6.95 -2.67 -6.24
CA GLU A 76 6.35 -3.55 -7.24
C GLU A 76 7.41 -4.07 -8.21
N ARG A 77 7.41 -5.37 -8.46
CA ARG A 77 8.35 -6.03 -9.37
C ARG A 77 7.83 -6.17 -10.80
N ASP A 78 6.51 -6.25 -10.99
CA ASP A 78 5.90 -6.46 -12.30
C ASP A 78 5.91 -5.18 -13.12
N LYS A 79 6.53 -5.22 -14.30
CA LYS A 79 6.70 -4.04 -15.15
C LYS A 79 5.39 -3.46 -15.67
N ILE A 80 4.41 -4.32 -15.95
CA ILE A 80 3.09 -3.88 -16.43
C ILE A 80 2.37 -3.14 -15.31
N ALA A 81 2.36 -3.72 -14.11
CA ALA A 81 1.77 -3.08 -12.94
C ALA A 81 2.45 -1.76 -12.59
N GLN A 82 3.79 -1.70 -12.66
CA GLN A 82 4.55 -0.46 -12.42
C GLN A 82 4.14 0.66 -13.37
N LYS A 83 3.94 0.35 -14.64
CA LYS A 83 3.52 1.34 -15.62
C LYS A 83 2.14 1.90 -15.30
N ILE A 84 1.21 1.04 -14.94
CA ILE A 84 -0.14 1.45 -14.53
C ILE A 84 -0.07 2.28 -13.24
N LEU A 85 0.71 1.85 -12.25
CA LEU A 85 0.97 2.58 -11.01
C LEU A 85 1.51 3.99 -11.29
N SER A 86 2.53 4.10 -12.14
CA SER A 86 3.12 5.38 -12.51
C SER A 86 2.09 6.31 -13.17
N ASN A 87 1.26 5.77 -14.05
CA ASN A 87 0.17 6.54 -14.69
C ASN A 87 -0.86 7.01 -13.64
N ASN A 88 -1.21 6.16 -12.69
CA ASN A 88 -2.14 6.51 -11.62
C ASN A 88 -1.58 7.60 -10.71
N VAL A 89 -0.31 7.51 -10.34
CA VAL A 89 0.37 8.55 -9.55
C VAL A 89 0.35 9.89 -10.29
N SER A 90 0.66 9.88 -11.58
CA SER A 90 0.63 11.09 -12.42
C SER A 90 -0.77 11.66 -12.57
N SER A 91 -1.76 10.80 -12.77
CA SER A 91 -3.17 11.21 -12.92
C SER A 91 -3.70 11.93 -11.67
N LEU A 92 -3.29 11.50 -10.48
CA LEU A 92 -3.68 12.14 -9.23
C LEU A 92 -2.77 13.32 -8.85
N GLY A 93 -1.66 13.51 -9.54
CA GLY A 93 -0.72 14.60 -9.25
C GLY A 93 0.04 14.45 -7.94
N VAL A 94 0.29 13.22 -7.50
CA VAL A 94 0.91 12.93 -6.20
C VAL A 94 2.37 12.48 -6.30
N GLN A 95 3.08 12.87 -7.35
CA GLN A 95 4.47 12.46 -7.58
C GLN A 95 5.40 12.80 -6.40
N ASN A 96 5.16 13.90 -5.72
CA ASN A 96 5.98 14.33 -4.58
C ASN A 96 5.68 13.56 -3.28
N GLU A 97 4.56 12.86 -3.23
CA GLU A 97 4.08 12.12 -2.06
C GLU A 97 4.21 10.61 -2.25
N ALA A 98 4.71 10.18 -3.41
CA ALA A 98 4.80 8.78 -3.82
C ALA A 98 6.20 8.45 -4.31
N LYS A 99 6.76 7.36 -3.83
CA LYS A 99 8.01 6.80 -4.31
C LYS A 99 7.76 5.39 -4.84
N ILE A 100 8.14 5.13 -6.09
CA ILE A 100 7.95 3.82 -6.71
C ILE A 100 9.30 3.10 -6.77
N ILE A 101 9.36 1.92 -6.18
CA ILE A 101 10.52 1.03 -6.17
C ILE A 101 10.24 -0.14 -7.13
N SER A 102 11.02 -0.21 -8.20
CA SER A 102 10.97 -1.28 -9.19
C SER A 102 11.86 -2.44 -8.77
N ALA A 103 11.37 -3.29 -7.87
CA ALA A 103 12.13 -4.42 -7.36
C ALA A 103 11.22 -5.44 -6.69
N PRO A 104 11.67 -6.70 -6.54
CA PRO A 104 11.07 -7.62 -5.60
C PRO A 104 11.22 -7.08 -4.17
N VAL A 105 10.21 -7.29 -3.34
CA VAL A 105 10.21 -6.75 -1.96
C VAL A 105 11.41 -7.24 -1.15
N ASN A 106 11.71 -8.54 -1.22
CA ASN A 106 12.83 -9.12 -0.49
C ASN A 106 14.17 -8.49 -0.89
N SER A 107 14.41 -8.32 -2.18
CA SER A 107 15.65 -7.69 -2.69
C SER A 107 15.79 -6.25 -2.21
N TRP A 108 14.71 -5.51 -2.20
CA TRP A 108 14.70 -4.14 -1.75
C TRP A 108 15.00 -4.03 -0.23
N ILE A 109 14.41 -4.90 0.58
CA ILE A 109 14.70 -4.95 2.02
C ILE A 109 16.18 -5.26 2.26
N GLU A 110 16.73 -6.25 1.57
CA GLU A 110 18.12 -6.67 1.70
C GLU A 110 19.12 -5.62 1.22
N SER A 111 18.72 -4.75 0.31
CA SER A 111 19.56 -3.65 -0.18
C SER A 111 19.83 -2.58 0.89
N GLY A 112 19.11 -2.60 2.01
CA GLY A 112 19.26 -1.63 3.09
C GLY A 112 18.66 -0.27 2.82
N GLY A 113 18.01 -0.07 1.68
CA GLY A 113 17.38 1.20 1.29
C GLY A 113 16.02 1.48 1.91
N ALA A 114 15.49 0.50 2.65
CA ALA A 114 14.19 0.62 3.28
C ALA A 114 14.26 1.48 4.55
N GLY A 115 13.34 2.44 4.67
CA GLY A 115 13.22 3.27 5.88
C GLY A 115 12.36 2.61 6.96
N LYS A 116 11.76 3.45 7.80
CA LYS A 116 10.79 3.05 8.81
C LYS A 116 9.42 3.65 8.48
N TYR A 117 8.37 2.88 8.74
CA TYR A 117 7.01 3.22 8.35
C TYR A 117 6.05 3.13 9.54
N ASP A 118 5.02 3.97 9.50
CA ASP A 118 3.93 3.93 10.48
C ASP A 118 2.94 2.81 10.17
N ILE A 119 2.69 2.57 8.87
CA ILE A 119 1.74 1.57 8.39
C ILE A 119 2.36 0.84 7.21
N ILE A 120 2.23 -0.47 7.20
CA ILE A 120 2.67 -1.32 6.10
C ILE A 120 1.48 -2.15 5.61
N PHE A 121 1.21 -2.05 4.31
CA PHE A 121 0.29 -2.94 3.63
C PHE A 121 1.09 -4.05 2.95
N ALA A 122 0.76 -5.29 3.23
CA ALA A 122 1.43 -6.45 2.67
C ALA A 122 0.42 -7.49 2.20
N ASP A 123 0.15 -7.50 0.91
CA ASP A 123 -0.74 -8.46 0.26
C ASP A 123 0.04 -9.19 -0.84
N PRO A 124 0.86 -10.20 -0.45
CA PRO A 124 1.68 -10.94 -1.42
C PRO A 124 0.83 -11.74 -2.39
N PRO A 125 1.36 -12.10 -3.58
CA PRO A 125 0.62 -12.89 -4.55
C PRO A 125 0.13 -14.21 -3.95
N TYR A 126 -1.11 -14.56 -4.23
CA TYR A 126 -1.76 -15.75 -3.68
C TYR A 126 -0.98 -17.05 -3.92
N LYS A 127 -0.35 -17.17 -5.09
CA LYS A 127 0.44 -18.35 -5.46
C LYS A 127 1.82 -18.42 -4.78
N ASN A 128 2.29 -17.32 -4.22
CA ASN A 128 3.58 -17.22 -3.55
C ASN A 128 3.46 -16.26 -2.37
N PRO A 129 3.03 -16.73 -1.19
CA PRO A 129 2.73 -15.87 -0.05
C PRO A 129 3.97 -15.25 0.60
N GLN A 130 5.19 -15.71 0.28
CA GLN A 130 6.45 -15.10 0.72
C GLN A 130 6.51 -14.82 2.23
N PHE A 131 6.21 -15.83 3.05
CA PHE A 131 6.14 -15.66 4.51
C PHE A 131 7.41 -15.09 5.14
N SER A 132 8.59 -15.48 4.65
CA SER A 132 9.84 -14.93 5.16
C SER A 132 10.00 -13.45 4.84
N THR A 133 9.60 -13.01 3.65
CA THR A 133 9.60 -11.61 3.24
C THR A 133 8.63 -10.80 4.08
N VAL A 134 7.43 -11.31 4.28
CA VAL A 134 6.41 -10.64 5.11
C VAL A 134 6.91 -10.50 6.56
N SER A 135 7.57 -11.53 7.10
CA SER A 135 8.17 -11.45 8.44
C SER A 135 9.21 -10.35 8.55
N LYS A 136 10.04 -10.15 7.53
CA LYS A 136 11.04 -9.07 7.50
C LYS A 136 10.41 -7.68 7.48
N LEU A 137 9.22 -7.54 6.91
CA LEU A 137 8.51 -6.26 6.88
C LEU A 137 8.18 -5.72 8.27
N PHE A 138 7.95 -6.59 9.25
CA PHE A 138 7.73 -6.16 10.64
C PHE A 138 8.90 -5.34 11.19
N GLY A 139 10.12 -5.63 10.77
CA GLY A 139 11.30 -4.86 11.16
C GLY A 139 11.34 -3.44 10.61
N LEU A 140 10.51 -3.12 9.62
CA LEU A 140 10.41 -1.79 9.02
C LEU A 140 9.34 -0.92 9.69
N LEU A 141 8.55 -1.45 10.61
CA LEU A 141 7.60 -0.66 11.37
C LEU A 141 8.33 0.19 12.42
N LYS A 142 7.88 1.43 12.57
CA LYS A 142 8.31 2.27 13.69
C LYS A 142 7.87 1.64 15.01
N PRO A 143 8.66 1.79 16.10
CA PRO A 143 8.22 1.32 17.40
C PRO A 143 6.90 1.97 17.78
N PRO A 144 5.96 1.21 18.40
CA PRO A 144 4.69 1.79 18.84
C PRO A 144 4.92 2.82 19.94
N THR A 145 4.09 3.86 19.95
CA THR A 145 4.07 4.80 21.08
C THR A 145 3.42 4.14 22.31
N ARG A 146 3.68 4.66 23.51
CA ARG A 146 3.06 4.13 24.73
C ARG A 146 1.53 4.05 24.66
N SER A 147 0.90 4.97 23.93
CA SER A 147 -0.56 4.97 23.74
C SER A 147 -1.01 3.82 22.82
N GLU A 148 -0.23 3.50 21.81
CA GLU A 148 -0.50 2.39 20.89
C GLU A 148 -0.30 1.04 21.56
N GLU A 149 0.74 0.89 22.37
CA GLU A 149 0.97 -0.32 23.17
C GLU A 149 -0.20 -0.63 24.09
N ARG A 150 -0.80 0.40 24.70
CA ARG A 150 -1.99 0.25 25.54
C ARG A 150 -3.22 -0.20 24.75
N ARG A 151 -3.37 0.25 23.47
CA ARG A 151 -4.45 -0.19 22.60
C ARG A 151 -4.31 -1.66 22.25
N VAL A 152 -3.14 -2.08 21.83
CA VAL A 152 -2.85 -3.48 21.50
C VAL A 152 -3.11 -4.38 22.72
N GLY A 153 -2.71 -3.97 23.91
CA GLY A 153 -2.97 -4.70 25.14
C GLY A 153 -4.46 -4.84 25.49
N LYS A 154 -5.30 -3.93 25.04
CA LYS A 154 -6.77 -4.00 25.24
C LYS A 154 -7.45 -4.90 24.21
N GLU A 155 -6.96 -4.94 23.00
CA GLU A 155 -7.53 -5.75 21.91
C GLU A 155 -7.18 -7.23 22.02
N CYS A 156 -6.07 -7.55 22.66
CA CYS A 156 -5.65 -8.94 22.91
C CYS A 156 -6.33 -9.59 24.15
N ARG A 157 -7.19 -8.89 24.82
CA ARG A 157 -8.00 -9.40 25.93
C ARG A 157 -9.43 -9.65 25.47
#